data_a9d4b451efa1e15afc13a06bca0b029b
#
_entry.id   a9d4b451efa1e15afc13a06bca0b029b
#
_cell.length_a   1.000
_cell.length_b   1.000
_cell.length_c   1.000
_cell.angle_alpha   90.00
_cell.angle_beta   90.00
_cell.angle_gamma   90.00
#
_symmetry.space_group_name_H-M   'P 1'
#
loop_
_entity.id
_entity.type
_entity.pdbx_description
1 polymer ?
#
loop_
_entity_poly.entity_id
_entity_poly.type
_entity_poly.pdbx_seq_one_letter_code
_entity_poly.pdbx_strand_id
1 'polypeptide(L)'
;MKQNEIALTLYTVRDFCQTEKDLVHTLNKIKKIGYDAIQVSSIGPINPIEIKKMCDDIGLTICATHEPNEEIINDTELIIEKLNTLNCSYTALPYPKNMNFLDLNVLDKFIEDINIAGSIFSKANKVLCYHNHALEFQKINNEIILERIYKNTDNIYIQGEPDVYWIQKGGHDPISWCKKLKNRLPLIHIKDFIMLNEHESYYMSLIHISEPTRLGF
;
A
#
# COMPACT_ATOMS: atom_id res chain seq x y z
N MET A 1 2.30 5.87 18.98
CA MET A 1 1.96 6.35 17.64
C MET A 1 1.38 7.76 17.80
N LYS A 2 1.93 8.74 17.14
CA LYS A 2 1.37 10.10 17.17
C LYS A 2 0.26 10.20 16.15
N GLN A 3 -0.72 11.08 16.35
CA GLN A 3 -1.86 11.22 15.43
C GLN A 3 -1.43 11.55 14.00
N ASN A 4 -0.35 12.29 13.82
CA ASN A 4 0.22 12.62 12.50
C ASN A 4 0.99 11.47 11.82
N GLU A 5 1.08 10.31 12.46
CA GLU A 5 1.65 9.08 11.89
C GLU A 5 0.57 8.14 11.34
N ILE A 6 -0.71 8.53 11.43
CA ILE A 6 -1.84 7.73 10.94
C ILE A 6 -2.37 8.38 9.67
N ALA A 7 -2.46 7.60 8.61
CA ALA A 7 -2.98 8.02 7.32
C ALA A 7 -4.17 7.16 6.90
N LEU A 8 -5.06 7.74 6.08
CA LEU A 8 -6.14 7.01 5.46
C LEU A 8 -5.73 6.58 4.04
N THR A 9 -5.83 5.30 3.72
CA THR A 9 -5.68 4.85 2.32
C THR A 9 -6.95 5.16 1.52
N LEU A 10 -6.82 5.90 0.43
CA LEU A 10 -7.96 6.25 -0.44
C LEU A 10 -8.59 5.04 -1.10
N TYR A 11 -7.89 3.88 -1.14
CA TYR A 11 -8.47 2.62 -1.58
C TYR A 11 -9.78 2.28 -0.86
N THR A 12 -9.88 2.62 0.41
CA THR A 12 -11.06 2.36 1.25
C THR A 12 -12.30 3.12 0.77
N VAL A 13 -12.09 4.31 0.23
CA VAL A 13 -13.14 5.24 -0.24
C VAL A 13 -13.04 5.50 -1.74
N ARG A 14 -12.37 4.61 -2.47
CA ARG A 14 -12.04 4.77 -3.90
C ARG A 14 -13.23 5.10 -4.78
N ASP A 15 -14.41 4.52 -4.48
CA ASP A 15 -15.63 4.75 -5.27
C ASP A 15 -16.08 6.22 -5.21
N PHE A 16 -15.61 6.98 -4.24
CA PHE A 16 -15.84 8.42 -4.06
C PHE A 16 -14.63 9.27 -4.44
N CYS A 17 -13.68 8.74 -5.20
CA CYS A 17 -12.43 9.42 -5.58
C CYS A 17 -12.16 9.31 -7.10
N GLN A 18 -13.18 9.10 -7.92
CA GLN A 18 -13.01 8.83 -9.36
C GLN A 18 -12.99 10.09 -10.24
N THR A 19 -13.45 11.22 -9.72
CA THR A 19 -13.39 12.53 -10.39
C THR A 19 -12.76 13.57 -9.45
N GLU A 20 -12.24 14.67 -10.00
CA GLU A 20 -11.70 15.78 -9.19
C GLU A 20 -12.73 16.31 -8.19
N LYS A 21 -13.97 16.46 -8.61
CA LYS A 21 -15.07 16.92 -7.75
C LYS A 21 -15.33 15.95 -6.59
N ASP A 22 -15.35 14.66 -6.85
CA ASP A 22 -15.60 13.65 -5.84
C ASP A 22 -14.40 13.55 -4.90
N LEU A 23 -13.17 13.62 -5.45
CA LEU A 23 -11.95 13.58 -4.66
C LEU A 23 -11.89 14.75 -3.68
N VAL A 24 -12.07 16.00 -4.13
CA VAL A 24 -12.01 17.17 -3.22
C VAL A 24 -13.07 17.09 -2.13
N HIS A 25 -14.28 16.60 -2.45
CA HIS A 25 -15.33 16.40 -1.46
C HIS A 25 -14.94 15.34 -0.41
N THR A 26 -14.37 14.24 -0.87
CA THR A 26 -13.91 13.14 -0.01
C THR A 26 -12.74 13.58 0.88
N LEU A 27 -11.75 14.29 0.34
CA LEU A 27 -10.61 14.81 1.09
C LEU A 27 -11.05 15.76 2.22
N ASN A 28 -12.03 16.64 1.96
CA ASN A 28 -12.61 17.51 3.00
C ASN A 28 -13.28 16.71 4.13
N LYS A 29 -13.98 15.62 3.81
CA LYS A 29 -14.54 14.72 4.83
C LYS A 29 -13.46 14.03 5.64
N ILE A 30 -12.40 13.52 4.99
CA ILE A 30 -11.26 12.88 5.63
C ILE A 30 -10.60 13.85 6.61
N LYS A 31 -10.35 15.09 6.20
CA LYS A 31 -9.79 16.11 7.08
C LYS A 31 -10.71 16.43 8.26
N LYS A 32 -12.02 16.57 8.01
CA LYS A 32 -13.03 16.84 9.06
C LYS A 32 -13.13 15.70 10.09
N ILE A 33 -12.89 14.46 9.70
CA ILE A 33 -12.84 13.28 10.59
C ILE A 33 -11.61 13.35 11.51
N GLY A 34 -10.54 14.05 11.10
CA GLY A 34 -9.34 14.27 11.90
C GLY A 34 -8.06 13.62 11.36
N TYR A 35 -8.06 13.14 10.11
CA TYR A 35 -6.83 12.69 9.48
C TYR A 35 -5.99 13.87 8.98
N ASP A 36 -4.68 13.75 9.12
CA ASP A 36 -3.70 14.73 8.60
C ASP A 36 -2.91 14.19 7.41
N ALA A 37 -3.04 12.91 7.10
CA ALA A 37 -2.34 12.28 6.00
C ALA A 37 -3.23 11.27 5.25
N ILE A 38 -2.90 11.07 3.98
CA ILE A 38 -3.54 10.09 3.10
C ILE A 38 -2.49 9.28 2.34
N GLN A 39 -2.87 8.06 1.93
CA GLN A 39 -2.19 7.31 0.88
C GLN A 39 -3.04 7.35 -0.38
N VAL A 40 -2.46 7.81 -1.49
CA VAL A 40 -3.13 7.83 -2.80
C VAL A 40 -3.12 6.42 -3.39
N SER A 41 -4.31 5.84 -3.56
CA SER A 41 -4.48 4.47 -4.07
C SER A 41 -5.83 4.30 -4.75
N SER A 42 -5.83 3.80 -5.99
CA SER A 42 -7.04 3.46 -6.78
C SER A 42 -8.03 4.61 -6.94
N ILE A 43 -7.54 5.81 -7.14
CA ILE A 43 -8.36 6.96 -7.51
C ILE A 43 -8.51 7.05 -9.04
N GLY A 44 -9.41 7.91 -9.52
CA GLY A 44 -9.58 8.18 -10.95
C GLY A 44 -8.35 8.82 -11.60
N PRO A 45 -8.35 8.93 -12.95
CA PRO A 45 -7.24 9.50 -13.71
C PRO A 45 -7.19 11.03 -13.55
N ILE A 46 -6.75 11.47 -12.36
CA ILE A 46 -6.64 12.90 -11.99
C ILE A 46 -5.17 13.30 -12.09
N ASN A 47 -4.92 14.52 -12.63
CA ASN A 47 -3.57 15.04 -12.76
C ASN A 47 -2.89 15.15 -11.38
N PRO A 48 -1.65 14.64 -11.20
CA PRO A 48 -0.92 14.71 -9.94
C PRO A 48 -0.79 16.14 -9.38
N ILE A 49 -0.66 17.16 -10.23
CA ILE A 49 -0.61 18.57 -9.82
C ILE A 49 -1.91 18.98 -9.13
N GLU A 50 -3.06 18.57 -9.68
CA GLU A 50 -4.37 18.88 -9.09
C GLU A 50 -4.58 18.11 -7.77
N ILE A 51 -4.16 16.84 -7.70
CA ILE A 51 -4.21 16.05 -6.45
C ILE A 51 -3.39 16.76 -5.36
N LYS A 52 -2.16 17.17 -5.69
CA LYS A 52 -1.28 17.87 -4.74
C LYS A 52 -1.88 19.18 -4.28
N LYS A 53 -2.41 19.98 -5.21
CA LYS A 53 -3.06 21.25 -4.90
C LYS A 53 -4.26 21.07 -3.96
N MET A 54 -5.15 20.11 -4.26
CA MET A 54 -6.31 19.81 -3.40
C MET A 54 -5.88 19.44 -1.99
N CYS A 55 -4.83 18.60 -1.85
CA CYS A 55 -4.31 18.20 -0.56
C CYS A 55 -3.72 19.39 0.21
N ASP A 56 -2.97 20.26 -0.46
CA ASP A 56 -2.38 21.47 0.15
C ASP A 56 -3.45 22.45 0.63
N ASP A 57 -4.44 22.72 -0.20
CA ASP A 57 -5.56 23.63 0.11
C ASP A 57 -6.36 23.16 1.33
N ILE A 58 -6.46 21.82 1.54
CA ILE A 58 -7.18 21.19 2.63
C ILE A 58 -6.29 20.96 3.87
N GLY A 59 -4.97 21.01 3.70
CA GLY A 59 -3.99 20.72 4.75
C GLY A 59 -3.83 19.21 5.03
N LEU A 60 -3.83 18.39 3.97
CA LEU A 60 -3.54 16.95 4.02
C LEU A 60 -2.17 16.65 3.43
N THR A 61 -1.40 15.79 4.09
CA THR A 61 -0.13 15.28 3.58
C THR A 61 -0.36 14.00 2.78
N ILE A 62 0.29 13.87 1.62
CA ILE A 62 0.36 12.61 0.88
C ILE A 62 1.57 11.84 1.41
N CYS A 63 1.34 10.80 2.22
CA CYS A 63 2.42 10.06 2.86
C CYS A 63 2.95 8.89 2.00
N ALA A 64 2.14 8.32 1.13
CA ALA A 64 2.49 7.22 0.24
C ALA A 64 1.55 7.15 -0.96
N THR A 65 1.94 6.38 -1.98
CA THR A 65 1.07 6.00 -3.10
C THR A 65 1.08 4.49 -3.31
N HIS A 66 0.07 3.97 -4.02
CA HIS A 66 0.11 2.69 -4.70
C HIS A 66 0.07 2.94 -6.20
N GLU A 67 1.07 2.44 -6.92
CA GLU A 67 1.15 2.57 -8.36
C GLU A 67 1.13 1.17 -9.02
N PRO A 68 0.60 1.02 -10.24
CA PRO A 68 0.58 -0.27 -10.92
C PRO A 68 1.97 -0.89 -11.02
N ASN A 69 2.08 -2.20 -10.76
CA ASN A 69 3.37 -2.91 -10.81
C ASN A 69 4.07 -2.77 -12.15
N GLU A 70 3.30 -2.82 -13.25
CA GLU A 70 3.82 -2.68 -14.61
C GLU A 70 4.45 -1.30 -14.82
N GLU A 71 3.82 -0.22 -14.32
CA GLU A 71 4.34 1.14 -14.41
C GLU A 71 5.58 1.32 -13.52
N ILE A 72 5.57 0.76 -12.29
CA ILE A 72 6.74 0.81 -11.39
C ILE A 72 7.95 0.16 -12.03
N ILE A 73 7.77 -0.97 -12.74
CA ILE A 73 8.86 -1.75 -13.34
C ILE A 73 9.31 -1.13 -14.67
N ASN A 74 8.36 -0.76 -15.55
CA ASN A 74 8.68 -0.37 -16.92
C ASN A 74 8.89 1.15 -17.09
N ASP A 75 8.24 1.95 -16.24
CA ASP A 75 8.21 3.41 -16.32
C ASP A 75 8.65 4.06 -14.99
N THR A 76 9.70 3.48 -14.36
CA THR A 76 10.18 3.85 -13.01
C THR A 76 10.42 5.35 -12.85
N GLU A 77 11.04 6.00 -13.84
CA GLU A 77 11.32 7.44 -13.82
C GLU A 77 10.05 8.28 -13.83
N LEU A 78 9.02 7.85 -14.57
CA LEU A 78 7.72 8.54 -14.61
C LEU A 78 7.03 8.50 -13.24
N ILE A 79 7.11 7.35 -12.56
CA ILE A 79 6.59 7.24 -11.19
C ILE A 79 7.38 8.13 -10.22
N ILE A 80 8.69 8.23 -10.36
CA ILE A 80 9.53 9.13 -9.56
C ILE A 80 9.14 10.59 -9.78
N GLU A 81 8.89 11.01 -11.02
CA GLU A 81 8.41 12.36 -11.35
C GLU A 81 7.04 12.63 -10.72
N LYS A 82 6.13 11.66 -10.79
CA LYS A 82 4.83 11.73 -10.12
C LYS A 82 4.97 11.91 -8.60
N LEU A 83 5.85 11.13 -7.96
CA LEU A 83 6.14 11.25 -6.54
C LEU A 83 6.74 12.61 -6.18
N ASN A 84 7.60 13.17 -7.04
CA ASN A 84 8.14 14.53 -6.85
C ASN A 84 7.02 15.58 -6.92
N THR A 85 6.14 15.47 -7.90
CA THR A 85 4.96 16.35 -8.06
C THR A 85 4.04 16.29 -6.83
N LEU A 86 3.81 15.10 -6.29
CA LEU A 86 2.99 14.88 -5.10
C LEU A 86 3.70 15.25 -3.79
N ASN A 87 5.00 15.63 -3.83
CA ASN A 87 5.87 15.80 -2.66
C ASN A 87 5.83 14.58 -1.72
N CYS A 88 5.89 13.38 -2.31
CA CYS A 88 5.79 12.11 -1.63
C CYS A 88 7.09 11.31 -1.79
N SER A 89 7.50 10.60 -0.74
CA SER A 89 8.73 9.80 -0.77
C SER A 89 8.50 8.29 -0.89
N TYR A 90 7.29 7.82 -0.66
CA TYR A 90 6.97 6.40 -0.59
C TYR A 90 5.96 5.99 -1.65
N THR A 91 6.24 4.87 -2.30
CA THR A 91 5.25 4.15 -3.11
C THR A 91 5.33 2.67 -2.80
N ALA A 92 4.24 1.94 -3.03
CA ALA A 92 4.25 0.50 -2.85
C ALA A 92 3.68 -0.22 -4.08
N LEU A 93 4.26 -1.40 -4.35
CA LEU A 93 3.74 -2.39 -5.27
C LEU A 93 2.45 -2.96 -4.69
N PRO A 94 1.29 -2.77 -5.34
CA PRO A 94 0.01 -3.31 -4.88
C PRO A 94 -0.14 -4.79 -5.26
N TYR A 95 -1.38 -5.26 -5.41
CA TYR A 95 -1.69 -6.62 -5.81
C TYR A 95 -1.01 -7.00 -7.14
N PRO A 96 -0.29 -8.15 -7.21
CA PRO A 96 0.42 -8.62 -8.40
C PRO A 96 -0.56 -9.17 -9.46
N LYS A 97 -1.32 -8.28 -10.07
CA LYS A 97 -2.34 -8.62 -11.07
C LYS A 97 -1.71 -9.33 -12.26
N ASN A 98 -2.36 -10.39 -12.73
CA ASN A 98 -1.93 -11.20 -13.88
C ASN A 98 -0.59 -11.94 -13.71
N MET A 99 -0.06 -12.05 -12.49
CA MET A 99 1.18 -12.79 -12.20
C MET A 99 0.87 -14.11 -11.50
N ASN A 100 1.41 -15.20 -12.02
CA ASN A 100 1.35 -16.51 -11.37
C ASN A 100 2.61 -16.77 -10.56
N PHE A 101 2.63 -16.41 -9.30
CA PHE A 101 3.78 -16.63 -8.41
C PHE A 101 4.04 -18.09 -8.04
N LEU A 102 3.19 -19.02 -8.47
CA LEU A 102 3.48 -20.47 -8.39
C LEU A 102 4.34 -20.96 -9.58
N ASP A 103 4.62 -20.10 -10.55
CA ASP A 103 5.66 -20.31 -11.56
C ASP A 103 6.95 -19.62 -11.10
N LEU A 104 8.00 -20.41 -10.82
CA LEU A 104 9.29 -19.89 -10.35
C LEU A 104 9.93 -18.89 -11.30
N ASN A 105 9.80 -19.11 -12.62
CA ASN A 105 10.38 -18.19 -13.59
C ASN A 105 9.70 -16.82 -13.54
N VAL A 106 8.37 -16.82 -13.37
CA VAL A 106 7.59 -15.57 -13.23
C VAL A 106 7.96 -14.86 -11.93
N LEU A 107 8.03 -15.62 -10.82
CA LEU A 107 8.37 -15.06 -9.51
C LEU A 107 9.81 -14.51 -9.47
N ASP A 108 10.79 -15.27 -9.97
CA ASP A 108 12.19 -14.86 -9.97
C ASP A 108 12.44 -13.65 -10.88
N LYS A 109 11.78 -13.63 -12.05
CA LYS A 109 11.81 -12.45 -12.93
C LYS A 109 11.21 -11.23 -12.26
N PHE A 110 10.07 -11.36 -11.61
CA PHE A 110 9.44 -10.27 -10.86
C PHE A 110 10.37 -9.74 -9.75
N ILE A 111 11.02 -10.64 -8.98
CA ILE A 111 11.97 -10.26 -7.93
C ILE A 111 13.16 -9.48 -8.50
N GLU A 112 13.70 -9.91 -9.64
CA GLU A 112 14.76 -9.20 -10.35
C GLU A 112 14.30 -7.79 -10.76
N ASP A 113 13.14 -7.69 -11.40
CA ASP A 113 12.61 -6.44 -11.93
C ASP A 113 12.33 -5.41 -10.84
N ILE A 114 11.69 -5.81 -9.74
CA ILE A 114 11.44 -4.90 -8.62
C ILE A 114 12.73 -4.47 -7.92
N ASN A 115 13.75 -5.34 -7.90
CA ASN A 115 15.05 -5.00 -7.32
C ASN A 115 15.79 -3.95 -8.17
N ILE A 116 15.68 -4.05 -9.50
CA ILE A 116 16.19 -3.04 -10.44
C ILE A 116 15.45 -1.72 -10.23
N ALA A 117 14.11 -1.73 -10.27
CA ALA A 117 13.30 -0.55 -10.03
C ALA A 117 13.62 0.09 -8.68
N GLY A 118 13.69 -0.70 -7.60
CA GLY A 118 14.02 -0.23 -6.25
C GLY A 118 15.39 0.45 -6.17
N SER A 119 16.39 -0.02 -6.94
CA SER A 119 17.69 0.66 -7.02
C SER A 119 17.58 2.06 -7.64
N ILE A 120 16.71 2.24 -8.63
CA ILE A 120 16.46 3.54 -9.28
C ILE A 120 15.71 4.47 -8.32
N PHE A 121 14.67 3.98 -7.63
CA PHE A 121 13.97 4.73 -6.57
C PHE A 121 14.94 5.19 -5.48
N SER A 122 15.80 4.30 -4.99
CA SER A 122 16.79 4.61 -3.95
C SER A 122 17.75 5.74 -4.37
N LYS A 123 18.25 5.73 -5.61
CA LYS A 123 19.11 6.80 -6.17
C LYS A 123 18.38 8.15 -6.25
N ALA A 124 17.06 8.13 -6.43
CA ALA A 124 16.21 9.31 -6.44
C ALA A 124 15.73 9.75 -5.03
N ASN A 125 16.25 9.14 -3.96
CA ASN A 125 15.79 9.35 -2.58
C ASN A 125 14.29 9.05 -2.39
N LYS A 126 13.78 8.06 -3.10
CA LYS A 126 12.43 7.51 -2.95
C LYS A 126 12.51 6.08 -2.42
N VAL A 127 11.43 5.64 -1.80
CA VAL A 127 11.34 4.32 -1.18
C VAL A 127 10.27 3.51 -1.88
N LEU A 128 10.66 2.37 -2.43
CA LEU A 128 9.75 1.38 -2.99
C LEU A 128 9.44 0.33 -1.92
N CYS A 129 8.15 0.16 -1.62
CA CYS A 129 7.66 -0.84 -0.68
C CYS A 129 6.96 -1.99 -1.40
N TYR A 130 6.91 -3.14 -0.74
CA TYR A 130 6.10 -4.28 -1.16
C TYR A 130 4.90 -4.42 -0.23
N HIS A 131 3.68 -4.34 -0.79
CA HIS A 131 2.42 -4.54 -0.09
C HIS A 131 1.91 -5.95 -0.35
N ASN A 132 1.89 -6.80 0.67
CA ASN A 132 1.48 -8.19 0.54
C ASN A 132 -0.04 -8.38 0.55
N HIS A 133 -0.45 -9.49 -0.07
CA HIS A 133 -1.78 -10.09 0.03
C HIS A 133 -1.69 -11.51 0.59
N ALA A 134 -2.80 -12.25 0.59
CA ALA A 134 -2.83 -13.62 1.11
C ALA A 134 -2.11 -14.62 0.18
N LEU A 135 -2.04 -14.32 -1.13
CA LEU A 135 -1.45 -15.24 -2.11
C LEU A 135 0.05 -15.48 -1.90
N GLU A 136 0.78 -14.48 -1.40
CA GLU A 136 2.22 -14.58 -1.15
C GLU A 136 2.55 -15.47 0.06
N PHE A 137 1.55 -15.91 0.82
CA PHE A 137 1.71 -16.90 1.88
C PHE A 137 1.61 -18.35 1.39
N GLN A 138 1.31 -18.55 0.10
CA GLN A 138 1.47 -19.85 -0.53
C GLN A 138 2.94 -20.26 -0.58
N LYS A 139 3.18 -21.55 -0.73
CA LYS A 139 4.54 -22.11 -0.79
C LYS A 139 4.87 -22.58 -2.20
N ILE A 140 6.10 -22.29 -2.59
CA ILE A 140 6.73 -22.85 -3.78
C ILE A 140 8.04 -23.52 -3.33
N ASN A 141 8.24 -24.79 -3.67
CA ASN A 141 9.41 -25.59 -3.23
C ASN A 141 9.65 -25.53 -1.69
N ASN A 142 8.56 -25.61 -0.89
CA ASN A 142 8.57 -25.51 0.57
C ASN A 142 8.98 -24.14 1.15
N GLU A 143 9.21 -23.12 0.33
CA GLU A 143 9.49 -21.74 0.75
C GLU A 143 8.24 -20.88 0.59
N ILE A 144 7.90 -20.02 1.55
CA ILE A 144 6.81 -19.05 1.46
C ILE A 144 7.22 -17.99 0.42
N ILE A 145 6.31 -17.68 -0.53
CA ILE A 145 6.58 -16.74 -1.62
C ILE A 145 7.03 -15.38 -1.06
N LEU A 146 6.37 -14.85 -0.04
CA LEU A 146 6.75 -13.57 0.58
C LEU A 146 8.15 -13.62 1.21
N GLU A 147 8.54 -14.74 1.82
CA GLU A 147 9.91 -14.93 2.33
C GLU A 147 10.92 -14.91 1.19
N ARG A 148 10.60 -15.59 0.07
CA ARG A 148 11.46 -15.60 -1.11
C ARG A 148 11.63 -14.21 -1.70
N ILE A 149 10.57 -13.42 -1.81
CA ILE A 149 10.63 -12.03 -2.29
C ILE A 149 11.60 -11.22 -1.42
N TYR A 150 11.41 -11.22 -0.10
CA TYR A 150 12.27 -10.42 0.79
C TYR A 150 13.70 -10.93 0.90
N LYS A 151 13.93 -12.24 0.79
CA LYS A 151 15.26 -12.86 0.83
C LYS A 151 16.10 -12.54 -0.41
N ASN A 152 15.46 -12.44 -1.57
CA ASN A 152 16.13 -12.24 -2.86
C ASN A 152 16.05 -10.80 -3.37
N THR A 153 15.59 -9.85 -2.56
CA THR A 153 15.65 -8.41 -2.84
C THR A 153 16.58 -7.72 -1.86
N ASP A 154 17.28 -6.69 -2.32
CA ASP A 154 18.10 -5.85 -1.46
C ASP A 154 17.22 -5.12 -0.44
N ASN A 155 17.64 -5.10 0.82
CA ASN A 155 16.90 -4.49 1.91
C ASN A 155 16.95 -2.94 1.90
N ILE A 156 17.79 -2.33 1.07
CA ILE A 156 17.80 -0.89 0.82
C ILE A 156 16.81 -0.55 -0.30
N TYR A 157 16.68 -1.42 -1.31
CA TYR A 157 15.89 -1.16 -2.50
C TYR A 157 14.41 -1.47 -2.33
N ILE A 158 14.08 -2.56 -1.62
CA ILE A 158 12.70 -2.97 -1.38
C ILE A 158 12.42 -2.97 0.10
N GLN A 159 11.54 -2.09 0.54
CA GLN A 159 11.04 -2.02 1.92
C GLN A 159 9.71 -2.76 2.06
N GLY A 160 9.18 -2.85 3.28
CA GLY A 160 7.90 -3.50 3.55
C GLY A 160 6.77 -2.50 3.77
N GLU A 161 5.60 -2.82 3.25
CA GLU A 161 4.31 -2.27 3.65
C GLU A 161 3.37 -3.45 3.98
N PRO A 162 3.67 -4.22 5.07
CA PRO A 162 2.85 -5.37 5.41
C PRO A 162 1.41 -4.96 5.73
N ASP A 163 0.48 -5.74 5.21
CA ASP A 163 -0.94 -5.62 5.50
C ASP A 163 -1.36 -6.72 6.49
N VAL A 164 -1.72 -6.32 7.70
CA VAL A 164 -1.98 -7.26 8.80
C VAL A 164 -3.18 -8.17 8.54
N TYR A 165 -4.21 -7.69 7.83
CA TYR A 165 -5.36 -8.50 7.45
C TYR A 165 -4.95 -9.61 6.47
N TRP A 166 -4.18 -9.27 5.44
CA TRP A 166 -3.77 -10.24 4.44
C TRP A 166 -2.79 -11.27 5.01
N ILE A 167 -1.94 -10.90 5.97
CA ILE A 167 -1.08 -11.83 6.71
C ILE A 167 -1.95 -12.83 7.47
N GLN A 168 -2.93 -12.35 8.23
CA GLN A 168 -3.86 -13.19 8.99
C GLN A 168 -4.67 -14.11 8.07
N LYS A 169 -5.20 -13.57 6.96
CA LYS A 169 -5.95 -14.33 5.96
C LYS A 169 -5.09 -15.38 5.26
N GLY A 170 -3.78 -15.12 5.12
CA GLY A 170 -2.78 -16.08 4.63
C GLY A 170 -2.41 -17.17 5.66
N GLY A 171 -3.03 -17.18 6.85
CA GLY A 171 -2.79 -18.17 7.88
C GLY A 171 -1.53 -17.93 8.72
N HIS A 172 -1.04 -16.71 8.77
CA HIS A 172 0.17 -16.33 9.50
C HIS A 172 -0.09 -15.27 10.57
N ASP A 173 0.83 -15.18 11.54
CA ASP A 173 0.76 -14.18 12.61
C ASP A 173 1.34 -12.83 12.16
N PRO A 174 0.54 -11.74 12.13
CA PRO A 174 1.00 -10.42 11.72
C PRO A 174 2.15 -9.88 12.59
N ILE A 175 2.13 -10.15 13.90
CA ILE A 175 3.17 -9.67 14.81
C ILE A 175 4.52 -10.30 14.47
N SER A 176 4.52 -11.60 14.20
CA SER A 176 5.73 -12.33 13.78
C SER A 176 6.30 -11.79 12.46
N TRP A 177 5.44 -11.47 11.50
CA TRP A 177 5.86 -10.90 10.22
C TRP A 177 6.39 -9.47 10.37
N CYS A 178 5.77 -8.62 11.16
CA CYS A 178 6.31 -7.29 11.46
C CYS A 178 7.68 -7.37 12.16
N LYS A 179 7.87 -8.35 13.05
CA LYS A 179 9.18 -8.60 13.67
C LYS A 179 10.24 -9.07 12.67
N LYS A 180 9.88 -9.95 11.71
CA LYS A 180 10.78 -10.38 10.62
C LYS A 180 11.22 -9.20 9.75
N LEU A 181 10.33 -8.23 9.52
CA LEU A 181 10.60 -7.03 8.73
C LEU A 181 11.20 -5.87 9.55
N LYS A 182 11.65 -6.11 10.78
CA LYS A 182 12.35 -5.08 11.57
C LYS A 182 13.49 -4.48 10.75
N ASN A 183 13.61 -3.15 10.75
CA ASN A 183 14.53 -2.35 9.94
C ASN A 183 14.23 -2.30 8.43
N ARG A 184 13.08 -2.84 8.01
CA ARG A 184 12.60 -2.87 6.64
C ARG A 184 11.10 -2.56 6.58
N LEU A 185 10.57 -1.81 7.56
CA LEU A 185 9.15 -1.58 7.81
C LEU A 185 8.84 -0.08 7.95
N PRO A 186 8.94 0.74 6.89
CA PRO A 186 8.59 2.16 6.97
C PRO A 186 7.09 2.41 7.01
N LEU A 187 6.29 1.53 6.43
CA LEU A 187 4.83 1.61 6.33
C LEU A 187 4.18 0.33 6.83
N ILE A 188 2.92 0.43 7.25
CA ILE A 188 2.09 -0.72 7.64
C ILE A 188 0.63 -0.41 7.33
N HIS A 189 -0.07 -1.36 6.72
CA HIS A 189 -1.52 -1.32 6.62
C HIS A 189 -2.15 -2.06 7.80
N ILE A 190 -2.84 -1.31 8.64
CA ILE A 190 -3.58 -1.85 9.78
C ILE A 190 -5.04 -1.98 9.34
N LYS A 191 -5.53 -3.21 9.31
CA LYS A 191 -6.92 -3.56 9.01
C LYS A 191 -7.43 -4.52 10.05
N ASP A 192 -8.72 -4.43 10.32
CA ASP A 192 -9.44 -5.41 11.11
C ASP A 192 -10.44 -6.16 10.22
N PHE A 193 -10.97 -7.26 10.68
CA PHE A 193 -11.97 -8.03 9.95
C PHE A 193 -12.97 -8.68 10.89
N ILE A 194 -14.15 -8.98 10.37
CA ILE A 194 -15.19 -9.74 11.04
C ILE A 194 -15.57 -10.95 10.17
N MET A 195 -15.78 -12.10 10.80
CA MET A 195 -16.36 -13.26 10.14
C MET A 195 -17.88 -13.10 10.17
N LEU A 196 -18.50 -13.10 8.98
CA LEU A 196 -19.96 -13.02 8.85
C LEU A 196 -20.58 -14.41 8.94
N ASN A 197 -19.90 -15.43 8.37
CA ASN A 197 -20.28 -16.85 8.43
C ASN A 197 -19.02 -17.70 8.15
N GLU A 198 -19.18 -19.02 8.07
CA GLU A 198 -18.06 -19.97 7.87
C GLU A 198 -17.28 -19.76 6.56
N HIS A 199 -17.85 -19.07 5.58
CA HIS A 199 -17.26 -18.90 4.25
C HIS A 199 -16.94 -17.45 3.89
N GLU A 200 -17.50 -16.48 4.64
CA GLU A 200 -17.38 -15.06 4.33
C GLU A 200 -16.71 -14.28 5.46
N SER A 201 -15.63 -13.62 5.13
CA SER A 201 -15.01 -12.61 5.98
C SER A 201 -15.15 -11.21 5.37
N TYR A 202 -15.58 -10.27 6.17
CA TYR A 202 -15.58 -8.86 5.78
C TYR A 202 -14.41 -8.16 6.49
N TYR A 203 -13.53 -7.53 5.73
CA TYR A 203 -12.46 -6.72 6.32
C TYR A 203 -12.92 -5.28 6.49
N MET A 204 -12.57 -4.71 7.63
CA MET A 204 -12.81 -3.31 7.95
C MET A 204 -11.46 -2.59 7.93
N SER A 205 -11.40 -1.48 7.19
CA SER A 205 -10.26 -0.59 7.26
C SER A 205 -10.29 0.25 8.55
N LEU A 206 -9.20 0.94 8.85
CA LEU A 206 -9.11 1.84 10.02
C LEU A 206 -10.27 2.82 10.15
N ILE A 207 -10.88 3.26 9.05
CA ILE A 207 -12.07 4.12 9.07
C ILE A 207 -13.25 3.46 9.79
N HIS A 208 -13.46 2.16 9.57
CA HIS A 208 -14.57 1.44 10.22
C HIS A 208 -14.29 1.14 11.69
N ILE A 209 -13.03 0.96 12.07
CA ILE A 209 -12.62 0.71 13.45
C ILE A 209 -12.74 1.98 14.29
N SER A 210 -12.45 3.15 13.72
CA SER A 210 -12.53 4.43 14.43
C SER A 210 -13.96 4.93 14.69
N GLU A 211 -14.99 4.25 14.19
CA GLU A 211 -16.40 4.60 14.37
C GLU A 211 -17.26 3.48 14.99
N PRO A 212 -16.82 2.78 16.04
CA PRO A 212 -17.63 1.72 16.65
C PRO A 212 -18.97 2.24 17.21
N THR A 213 -19.05 3.53 17.53
CA THR A 213 -20.27 4.18 18.00
C THR A 213 -21.35 4.37 16.96
N ARG A 214 -21.02 4.29 15.66
CA ARG A 214 -22.01 4.40 14.56
C ARG A 214 -22.71 3.08 14.26
N LEU A 215 -22.18 1.96 14.73
CA LEU A 215 -22.79 0.64 14.54
C LEU A 215 -23.83 0.29 15.63
N GLY A 216 -24.19 1.20 16.52
CA GLY A 216 -25.31 1.02 17.44
C GLY A 216 -25.11 -0.12 18.45
N PHE A 217 -23.91 -0.38 18.89
CA PHE A 217 -23.63 -1.29 20.00
C PHE A 217 -23.72 -0.59 21.33
#